data_bd170e4e2f04a35b163496667ebe3620
#
_entry.id   bd170e4e2f04a35b163496667ebe3620
#
_cell.length_a   1.000
_cell.length_b   1.000
_cell.length_c   1.000
_cell.angle_alpha   90.00
_cell.angle_beta   90.00
_cell.angle_gamma   90.00
#
_symmetry.space_group_name_H-M   'P 1'
#
loop_
_entity.id
_entity.type
_entity.pdbx_description
1 polymer ?
#
loop_
_entity_poly.entity_id
_entity_poly.type
_entity_poly.pdbx_seq_one_letter_code
_entity_poly.pdbx_strand_id
1 'polypeptide(L)'
;MKYNFDEVIDRTGYHSAKWDSLKEMFGEVPEDILSMWVADMEFRSPKPVIDAIKKAAEHGIYGYTSRPDSYYHAIIEWMEKRYDWKVKKDWLAFAPGVVPALGIIIRAFTQPGDKIIIQPPVYYPFFRVIENNGCHIVNNPLKFSGERYFMDFDDLERKLDDPRVKLLILCNPHNPVGREWHKEELSMLGEICIRHNVIIVSDEIHADILFEGVKHIPFASISPAFAHHSITCTAPSKTFNLAGLKTSTIIFPNNKYYKIYNNTLDALHLDRNSVFGLVALEAAYRYGEEWLEQLLSYLNENLRFLMKYFEERIPKIKIIKPEGTYLIWLDCRQLGLNTKDLNGFMLNKARVALDDGYWFGTQGEGFMRMNIACPRSVLEEGLKRIEGAVNNM
;
A
#
# COMPACT_ATOMS: atom_id res chain seq x y z
N MET A 1 18.86 -18.07 6.90
CA MET A 1 18.27 -18.19 8.28
C MET A 1 16.81 -18.56 8.16
N LYS A 2 16.28 -19.48 8.99
CA LYS A 2 14.83 -19.78 8.97
C LYS A 2 14.10 -18.81 9.91
N TYR A 3 13.13 -18.07 9.36
CA TYR A 3 12.27 -17.15 10.12
C TYR A 3 11.02 -17.88 10.62
N ASN A 4 10.53 -17.47 11.78
CA ASN A 4 9.30 -18.04 12.36
C ASN A 4 8.15 -17.05 12.20
N PHE A 5 7.24 -17.33 11.26
CA PHE A 5 6.02 -16.54 11.04
C PHE A 5 4.80 -17.08 11.82
N ASP A 6 4.95 -18.16 12.56
CA ASP A 6 3.90 -18.70 13.43
C ASP A 6 3.94 -18.11 14.85
N GLU A 7 4.96 -17.28 15.16
CA GLU A 7 5.05 -16.62 16.47
C GLU A 7 3.93 -15.59 16.62
N VAL A 8 3.05 -15.80 17.60
CA VAL A 8 2.04 -14.81 17.98
C VAL A 8 2.66 -13.80 18.93
N ILE A 9 2.71 -12.53 18.50
CA ILE A 9 3.32 -11.45 19.25
C ILE A 9 2.21 -10.53 19.76
N ASP A 10 2.13 -10.36 21.09
CA ASP A 10 1.26 -9.37 21.69
C ASP A 10 1.78 -7.96 21.36
N ARG A 11 0.92 -7.15 20.75
CA ARG A 11 1.22 -5.77 20.35
C ARG A 11 0.41 -4.73 21.12
N THR A 12 -0.41 -5.18 22.06
CA THR A 12 -1.21 -4.29 22.92
C THR A 12 -0.30 -3.50 23.87
N GLY A 13 -0.56 -2.22 24.02
CA GLY A 13 0.25 -1.33 24.86
C GLY A 13 1.60 -0.92 24.29
N TYR A 14 1.89 -1.26 23.01
CA TYR A 14 3.10 -0.86 22.30
C TYR A 14 2.87 0.28 21.29
N HIS A 15 1.82 1.09 21.51
CA HIS A 15 1.41 2.20 20.63
C HIS A 15 1.09 1.73 19.20
N SER A 16 0.57 0.53 19.06
CA SER A 16 0.16 -0.04 17.79
C SER A 16 -1.17 0.55 17.33
N ALA A 17 -1.18 1.31 16.23
CA ALA A 17 -2.44 1.80 15.65
C ALA A 17 -3.44 0.67 15.39
N LYS A 18 -2.97 -0.50 14.99
CA LYS A 18 -3.80 -1.67 14.71
C LYS A 18 -4.51 -2.23 15.94
N TRP A 19 -3.87 -2.17 17.12
CA TRP A 19 -4.36 -2.78 18.36
C TRP A 19 -4.83 -1.73 19.38
N ASP A 20 -4.10 -0.63 19.52
CA ASP A 20 -4.35 0.35 20.58
C ASP A 20 -5.32 1.48 20.14
N SER A 21 -5.57 1.66 18.81
CA SER A 21 -6.51 2.66 18.30
C SER A 21 -7.87 2.08 17.85
N LEU A 22 -8.22 0.86 18.23
CA LEU A 22 -9.48 0.22 17.86
C LEU A 22 -10.70 1.05 18.31
N LYS A 23 -10.69 1.52 19.56
CA LYS A 23 -11.77 2.35 20.11
C LYS A 23 -11.89 3.70 19.41
N GLU A 24 -10.77 4.31 19.04
CA GLU A 24 -10.75 5.59 18.30
C GLU A 24 -11.36 5.42 16.89
N MET A 25 -11.06 4.30 16.23
CA MET A 25 -11.48 4.05 14.85
C MET A 25 -12.91 3.53 14.74
N PHE A 26 -13.28 2.58 15.61
CA PHE A 26 -14.54 1.83 15.50
C PHE A 26 -15.57 2.14 16.60
N GLY A 27 -15.22 2.99 17.58
CA GLY A 27 -16.03 3.21 18.78
C GLY A 27 -15.89 2.07 19.79
N GLU A 28 -16.97 1.78 20.55
CA GLU A 28 -16.94 0.66 21.48
C GLU A 28 -16.88 -0.67 20.73
N VAL A 29 -15.88 -1.49 21.07
CA VAL A 29 -15.65 -2.83 20.50
C VAL A 29 -15.54 -3.86 21.62
N PRO A 30 -15.84 -5.15 21.37
CA PRO A 30 -15.63 -6.23 22.33
C PRO A 30 -14.16 -6.30 22.79
N GLU A 31 -13.93 -6.66 24.06
CA GLU A 31 -12.57 -6.77 24.63
C GLU A 31 -11.71 -7.82 23.92
N ASP A 32 -12.33 -8.89 23.40
CA ASP A 32 -11.67 -9.99 22.71
C ASP A 32 -11.65 -9.82 21.18
N ILE A 33 -11.77 -8.57 20.67
CA ILE A 33 -11.78 -8.31 19.24
C ILE A 33 -10.47 -8.69 18.57
N LEU A 34 -10.54 -9.38 17.44
CA LEU A 34 -9.37 -9.73 16.64
C LEU A 34 -9.12 -8.67 15.59
N SER A 35 -7.93 -8.09 15.59
CA SER A 35 -7.57 -6.97 14.72
C SER A 35 -6.92 -7.42 13.42
N MET A 36 -7.64 -7.27 12.27
CA MET A 36 -7.18 -7.65 10.93
C MET A 36 -7.39 -6.53 9.90
N TRP A 37 -7.32 -5.26 10.32
CA TRP A 37 -7.63 -4.08 9.49
C TRP A 37 -6.40 -3.31 8.98
N VAL A 38 -5.53 -2.79 9.85
CA VAL A 38 -4.37 -1.99 9.42
C VAL A 38 -3.43 -2.79 8.54
N ALA A 39 -2.94 -2.15 7.47
CA ALA A 39 -1.97 -2.72 6.55
C ALA A 39 -0.53 -2.69 7.10
N ASP A 40 -0.32 -3.30 8.27
CA ASP A 40 0.97 -3.72 8.80
C ASP A 40 0.95 -5.21 9.14
N MET A 41 2.09 -5.83 9.38
CA MET A 41 2.19 -7.26 9.60
C MET A 41 2.30 -7.59 11.08
N GLU A 42 1.87 -8.81 11.47
CA GLU A 42 2.06 -9.38 12.81
C GLU A 42 3.42 -10.09 12.95
N PHE A 43 4.35 -9.86 12.04
CA PHE A 43 5.66 -10.50 11.99
C PHE A 43 6.77 -9.55 12.38
N ARG A 44 7.80 -10.09 13.04
CA ARG A 44 9.04 -9.34 13.28
C ARG A 44 9.69 -8.96 11.94
N SER A 45 10.19 -7.75 11.85
CA SER A 45 11.03 -7.32 10.73
C SER A 45 12.30 -8.20 10.60
N PRO A 46 12.96 -8.21 9.45
CA PRO A 46 14.19 -9.00 9.25
C PRO A 46 15.23 -8.73 10.33
N LYS A 47 15.88 -9.78 10.80
CA LYS A 47 16.93 -9.67 11.85
C LYS A 47 18.01 -8.63 11.52
N PRO A 48 18.55 -8.54 10.27
CA PRO A 48 19.54 -7.51 9.94
C PRO A 48 19.02 -6.08 10.15
N VAL A 49 17.73 -5.83 9.94
CA VAL A 49 17.10 -4.51 10.20
C VAL A 49 17.07 -4.22 11.69
N ILE A 50 16.63 -5.20 12.48
CA ILE A 50 16.59 -5.07 13.95
C ILE A 50 17.99 -4.81 14.51
N ASP A 51 19.00 -5.53 14.02
CA ASP A 51 20.39 -5.37 14.45
C ASP A 51 20.97 -3.99 14.07
N ALA A 52 20.65 -3.48 12.87
CA ALA A 52 21.06 -2.15 12.43
C ALA A 52 20.45 -1.04 13.30
N ILE A 53 19.17 -1.17 13.66
CA ILE A 53 18.47 -0.23 14.56
C ILE A 53 19.08 -0.27 15.97
N LYS A 54 19.35 -1.47 16.53
CA LYS A 54 20.00 -1.62 17.83
C LYS A 54 21.36 -0.96 17.86
N LYS A 55 22.19 -1.21 16.85
CA LYS A 55 23.51 -0.59 16.71
C LYS A 55 23.44 0.94 16.66
N ALA A 56 22.45 1.49 15.92
CA ALA A 56 22.23 2.93 15.86
C ALA A 56 21.74 3.50 17.19
N ALA A 57 20.90 2.75 17.94
CA ALA A 57 20.43 3.14 19.27
C ALA A 57 21.53 3.11 20.30
N GLU A 58 22.42 2.11 20.30
CA GLU A 58 23.56 1.98 21.20
C GLU A 58 24.59 3.10 21.03
N HIS A 59 24.69 3.70 19.83
CA HIS A 59 25.56 4.85 19.60
C HIS A 59 25.17 6.07 20.46
N GLY A 60 23.87 6.25 20.78
CA GLY A 60 23.36 7.24 21.76
C GLY A 60 23.41 8.69 21.31
N ILE A 61 23.85 9.03 20.08
CA ILE A 61 23.85 10.40 19.52
C ILE A 61 22.94 10.44 18.30
N TYR A 62 21.81 11.12 18.41
CA TYR A 62 20.75 11.20 17.40
C TYR A 62 20.69 12.59 16.74
N GLY A 63 21.86 13.01 16.18
CA GLY A 63 22.02 14.26 15.48
C GLY A 63 21.40 14.25 14.07
N TYR A 64 21.64 15.32 13.32
CA TYR A 64 21.21 15.40 11.93
C TYR A 64 21.88 14.34 11.05
N THR A 65 21.09 13.70 10.20
CA THR A 65 21.55 12.63 9.32
C THR A 65 21.96 13.14 7.95
N SER A 66 22.87 12.40 7.30
CA SER A 66 23.14 12.51 5.87
C SER A 66 23.00 11.12 5.23
N ARG A 67 22.61 11.07 3.99
CA ARG A 67 22.49 9.82 3.23
C ARG A 67 23.82 9.49 2.56
N PRO A 68 24.52 8.42 3.00
CA PRO A 68 25.77 7.99 2.40
C PRO A 68 25.53 7.33 1.03
N ASP A 69 26.58 7.16 0.23
CA ASP A 69 26.48 6.47 -1.06
C ASP A 69 25.95 5.05 -0.94
N SER A 70 26.29 4.38 0.16
CA SER A 70 25.81 3.02 0.47
C SER A 70 24.28 2.93 0.55
N TYR A 71 23.61 3.95 1.08
CA TYR A 71 22.15 4.06 1.13
C TYR A 71 21.54 4.09 -0.28
N TYR A 72 22.11 4.92 -1.18
CA TYR A 72 21.64 5.00 -2.57
C TYR A 72 21.90 3.72 -3.35
N HIS A 73 23.08 3.11 -3.15
CA HIS A 73 23.42 1.84 -3.80
C HIS A 73 22.45 0.72 -3.38
N ALA A 74 22.06 0.66 -2.10
CA ALA A 74 21.09 -0.34 -1.64
C ALA A 74 19.75 -0.23 -2.39
N ILE A 75 19.27 1.00 -2.64
CA ILE A 75 18.03 1.23 -3.38
C ILE A 75 18.22 0.84 -4.86
N ILE A 76 19.29 1.29 -5.49
CA ILE A 76 19.59 1.02 -6.91
C ILE A 76 19.69 -0.48 -7.18
N GLU A 77 20.46 -1.19 -6.36
CA GLU A 77 20.64 -2.65 -6.45
C GLU A 77 19.32 -3.40 -6.24
N TRP A 78 18.47 -2.94 -5.31
CA TRP A 78 17.15 -3.51 -5.09
C TRP A 78 16.25 -3.36 -6.31
N MET A 79 16.15 -2.16 -6.89
CA MET A 79 15.33 -1.89 -8.08
C MET A 79 15.81 -2.70 -9.30
N GLU A 80 17.11 -2.79 -9.53
CA GLU A 80 17.66 -3.58 -10.63
C GLU A 80 17.39 -5.07 -10.42
N LYS A 81 17.64 -5.59 -9.20
CA LYS A 81 17.50 -7.01 -8.90
C LYS A 81 16.05 -7.49 -8.93
N ARG A 82 15.12 -6.71 -8.36
CA ARG A 82 13.71 -7.12 -8.21
C ARG A 82 12.89 -6.87 -9.48
N TYR A 83 13.18 -5.79 -10.21
CA TYR A 83 12.32 -5.30 -11.28
C TYR A 83 13.03 -5.11 -12.61
N ASP A 84 14.34 -5.45 -12.72
CA ASP A 84 15.17 -5.17 -13.90
C ASP A 84 15.12 -3.68 -14.31
N TRP A 85 14.94 -2.79 -13.33
CA TRP A 85 14.85 -1.35 -13.54
C TRP A 85 16.09 -0.62 -13.06
N LYS A 86 16.89 -0.12 -14.01
CA LYS A 86 18.14 0.62 -13.74
C LYS A 86 17.83 2.06 -13.37
N VAL A 87 17.71 2.33 -12.09
CA VAL A 87 17.54 3.70 -11.57
C VAL A 87 18.88 4.36 -11.31
N LYS A 88 18.91 5.70 -11.34
CA LYS A 88 20.13 6.49 -11.10
C LYS A 88 20.04 7.21 -9.76
N LYS A 89 21.20 7.45 -9.12
CA LYS A 89 21.27 8.16 -7.84
C LYS A 89 20.63 9.54 -7.90
N ASP A 90 20.81 10.27 -8.98
CA ASP A 90 20.26 11.61 -9.21
C ASP A 90 18.75 11.66 -9.50
N TRP A 91 18.09 10.48 -9.57
CA TRP A 91 16.63 10.36 -9.63
C TRP A 91 15.99 10.18 -8.25
N LEU A 92 16.78 9.86 -7.21
CA LEU A 92 16.29 9.41 -5.92
C LEU A 92 16.12 10.58 -4.95
N ALA A 93 14.89 10.84 -4.55
CA ALA A 93 14.52 11.76 -3.50
C ALA A 93 13.94 11.00 -2.29
N PHE A 94 13.90 11.67 -1.14
CA PHE A 94 13.36 11.16 0.11
C PHE A 94 11.96 11.70 0.40
N ALA A 95 11.18 10.93 1.16
CA ALA A 95 10.05 11.44 1.93
C ALA A 95 9.84 10.59 3.21
N PRO A 96 9.19 11.14 4.24
CA PRO A 96 8.92 10.42 5.50
C PRO A 96 7.78 9.39 5.38
N GLY A 97 7.47 8.93 4.18
CA GLY A 97 6.44 7.97 3.84
C GLY A 97 5.78 8.31 2.51
N VAL A 98 5.09 7.34 1.89
CA VAL A 98 4.46 7.54 0.58
C VAL A 98 3.29 8.54 0.65
N VAL A 99 2.41 8.44 1.65
CA VAL A 99 1.30 9.41 1.79
C VAL A 99 1.81 10.84 2.01
N PRO A 100 2.80 11.12 2.89
CA PRO A 100 3.47 12.42 2.92
C PRO A 100 4.08 12.83 1.57
N ALA A 101 4.71 11.90 0.84
CA ALA A 101 5.25 12.19 -0.48
C ALA A 101 4.18 12.66 -1.46
N LEU A 102 3.01 12.00 -1.47
CA LEU A 102 1.86 12.42 -2.29
C LEU A 102 1.44 13.85 -1.95
N GLY A 103 1.38 14.22 -0.66
CA GLY A 103 1.08 15.60 -0.26
C GLY A 103 2.11 16.61 -0.77
N ILE A 104 3.40 16.27 -0.72
CA ILE A 104 4.48 17.11 -1.25
C ILE A 104 4.40 17.21 -2.78
N ILE A 105 4.14 16.11 -3.48
CA ILE A 105 3.96 16.08 -4.94
C ILE A 105 2.77 16.94 -5.35
N ILE A 106 1.63 16.82 -4.69
CA ILE A 106 0.44 17.63 -4.97
C ILE A 106 0.80 19.12 -4.84
N ARG A 107 1.42 19.52 -3.73
CA ARG A 107 1.86 20.92 -3.53
C ARG A 107 2.87 21.40 -4.56
N ALA A 108 3.73 20.52 -5.04
CA ALA A 108 4.78 20.86 -6.01
C ALA A 108 4.26 21.03 -7.45
N PHE A 109 3.20 20.29 -7.81
CA PHE A 109 2.75 20.16 -9.21
C PHE A 109 1.32 20.65 -9.47
N THR A 110 0.60 21.11 -8.44
CA THR A 110 -0.76 21.63 -8.58
C THR A 110 -0.95 22.96 -7.86
N GLN A 111 -2.08 23.60 -8.17
CA GLN A 111 -2.58 24.78 -7.44
C GLN A 111 -3.93 24.44 -6.79
N PRO A 112 -4.34 25.15 -5.73
CA PRO A 112 -5.69 25.01 -5.18
C PRO A 112 -6.76 25.17 -6.28
N GLY A 113 -7.72 24.23 -6.34
CA GLY A 113 -8.72 24.15 -7.38
C GLY A 113 -8.37 23.28 -8.58
N ASP A 114 -7.12 22.84 -8.72
CA ASP A 114 -6.74 21.81 -9.68
C ASP A 114 -7.37 20.46 -9.33
N LYS A 115 -7.39 19.56 -10.31
CA LYS A 115 -8.04 18.25 -10.21
C LYS A 115 -7.04 17.11 -10.28
N ILE A 116 -7.32 16.05 -9.52
CA ILE A 116 -6.48 14.85 -9.45
C ILE A 116 -7.37 13.63 -9.64
N ILE A 117 -6.98 12.75 -10.57
CA ILE A 117 -7.70 11.50 -10.82
C ILE A 117 -7.21 10.42 -9.85
N ILE A 118 -8.18 9.68 -9.30
CA ILE A 118 -7.98 8.42 -8.59
C ILE A 118 -8.97 7.37 -9.10
N GLN A 119 -8.69 6.09 -8.86
CA GLN A 119 -9.45 4.96 -9.42
C GLN A 119 -10.09 4.09 -8.32
N PRO A 120 -11.22 4.56 -7.69
CA PRO A 120 -11.88 3.80 -6.64
C PRO A 120 -12.54 2.50 -7.17
N PRO A 121 -12.66 1.46 -6.27
CA PRO A 121 -12.26 1.49 -4.87
C PRO A 121 -10.73 1.55 -4.76
N VAL A 122 -10.20 2.51 -3.99
CA VAL A 122 -8.76 2.76 -3.88
C VAL A 122 -8.41 3.23 -2.48
N TYR A 123 -7.14 3.12 -2.11
CA TYR A 123 -6.60 3.46 -0.81
C TYR A 123 -7.10 4.82 -0.30
N TYR A 124 -7.87 4.79 0.79
CA TYR A 124 -8.64 5.94 1.29
C TYR A 124 -7.81 7.18 1.68
N PRO A 125 -6.53 7.10 2.09
CA PRO A 125 -5.73 8.31 2.30
C PRO A 125 -5.50 9.15 1.04
N PHE A 126 -5.70 8.60 -0.19
CA PHE A 126 -5.63 9.42 -1.41
C PHE A 126 -6.69 10.50 -1.42
N PHE A 127 -7.92 10.20 -0.98
CA PHE A 127 -9.00 11.19 -0.89
C PHE A 127 -8.56 12.36 0.00
N ARG A 128 -8.13 12.06 1.23
CA ARG A 128 -7.75 13.10 2.20
C ARG A 128 -6.54 13.91 1.78
N VAL A 129 -5.52 13.28 1.20
CA VAL A 129 -4.30 14.02 0.79
C VAL A 129 -4.58 14.98 -0.36
N ILE A 130 -5.52 14.65 -1.26
CA ILE A 130 -5.94 15.54 -2.34
C ILE A 130 -6.72 16.73 -1.77
N GLU A 131 -7.76 16.47 -0.99
CA GLU A 131 -8.63 17.50 -0.42
C GLU A 131 -7.88 18.44 0.54
N ASN A 132 -7.03 17.88 1.41
CA ASN A 132 -6.22 18.67 2.36
C ASN A 132 -5.18 19.59 1.69
N ASN A 133 -4.87 19.36 0.41
CA ASN A 133 -4.02 20.25 -0.38
C ASN A 133 -4.82 21.20 -1.29
N GLY A 134 -6.15 21.30 -1.09
CA GLY A 134 -7.02 22.23 -1.81
C GLY A 134 -7.33 21.82 -3.24
N CYS A 135 -7.07 20.58 -3.62
CA CYS A 135 -7.39 20.02 -4.93
C CYS A 135 -8.73 19.27 -4.92
N HIS A 136 -9.31 19.09 -6.09
CA HIS A 136 -10.56 18.35 -6.27
C HIS A 136 -10.30 16.94 -6.79
N ILE A 137 -11.02 15.98 -6.23
CA ILE A 137 -10.98 14.59 -6.67
C ILE A 137 -11.80 14.43 -7.95
N VAL A 138 -11.23 13.71 -8.91
CA VAL A 138 -11.95 13.17 -10.07
C VAL A 138 -11.89 11.65 -9.99
N ASN A 139 -13.03 11.05 -9.68
CA ASN A 139 -13.13 9.59 -9.62
C ASN A 139 -13.21 9.01 -11.04
N ASN A 140 -12.28 8.08 -11.38
CA ASN A 140 -12.39 7.19 -12.51
C ASN A 140 -12.60 5.77 -11.96
N PRO A 141 -13.87 5.40 -11.64
CA PRO A 141 -14.14 4.14 -10.96
C PRO A 141 -13.69 2.93 -11.78
N LEU A 142 -13.10 1.96 -11.09
CA LEU A 142 -12.81 0.66 -11.71
C LEU A 142 -14.09 -0.07 -12.06
N LYS A 143 -14.12 -0.75 -13.20
CA LYS A 143 -15.18 -1.67 -13.61
C LYS A 143 -15.00 -3.01 -12.92
N PHE A 144 -16.05 -3.55 -12.33
CA PHE A 144 -16.06 -4.86 -11.69
C PHE A 144 -16.84 -5.88 -12.52
N SER A 145 -16.20 -6.98 -12.93
CA SER A 145 -16.83 -8.05 -13.72
C SER A 145 -17.58 -9.10 -12.89
N GLY A 146 -17.56 -9.00 -11.55
CA GLY A 146 -18.00 -10.05 -10.63
C GLY A 146 -16.86 -10.88 -10.06
N GLU A 147 -15.70 -10.88 -10.70
CA GLU A 147 -14.51 -11.63 -10.26
C GLU A 147 -13.24 -10.77 -10.24
N ARG A 148 -13.14 -9.79 -11.13
CA ARG A 148 -11.94 -8.98 -11.35
C ARG A 148 -12.28 -7.52 -11.63
N TYR A 149 -11.39 -6.62 -11.25
CA TYR A 149 -11.47 -5.20 -11.54
C TYR A 149 -10.64 -4.82 -12.76
N PHE A 150 -11.10 -3.83 -13.53
CA PHE A 150 -10.49 -3.29 -14.73
C PHE A 150 -10.53 -1.77 -14.72
N MET A 151 -9.57 -1.13 -15.39
CA MET A 151 -9.60 0.31 -15.63
C MET A 151 -10.69 0.67 -16.66
N ASP A 152 -11.41 1.77 -16.44
CA ASP A 152 -12.34 2.33 -17.42
C ASP A 152 -11.63 3.43 -18.24
N PHE A 153 -11.03 3.02 -19.35
CA PHE A 153 -10.26 3.94 -20.20
C PHE A 153 -11.14 4.94 -20.94
N ASP A 154 -12.37 4.58 -21.33
CA ASP A 154 -13.31 5.51 -21.99
C ASP A 154 -13.75 6.62 -21.03
N ASP A 155 -14.00 6.26 -19.78
CA ASP A 155 -14.33 7.24 -18.74
C ASP A 155 -13.11 8.11 -18.40
N LEU A 156 -11.91 7.51 -18.34
CA LEU A 156 -10.66 8.22 -18.11
C LEU A 156 -10.42 9.29 -19.18
N GLU A 157 -10.52 8.93 -20.46
CA GLU A 157 -10.29 9.83 -21.59
C GLU A 157 -11.21 11.07 -21.49
N ARG A 158 -12.51 10.86 -21.26
CA ARG A 158 -13.48 11.96 -21.10
C ARG A 158 -13.16 12.90 -19.91
N LYS A 159 -12.63 12.35 -18.82
CA LYS A 159 -12.28 13.13 -17.61
C LYS A 159 -11.00 13.95 -17.79
N LEU A 160 -10.10 13.47 -18.61
CA LEU A 160 -8.84 14.12 -18.92
C LEU A 160 -9.03 15.32 -19.89
N ASP A 161 -10.20 15.48 -20.52
CA ASP A 161 -10.53 16.68 -21.31
C ASP A 161 -10.63 17.96 -20.44
N ASP A 162 -10.81 17.85 -19.13
CA ASP A 162 -10.77 19.01 -18.24
C ASP A 162 -9.31 19.47 -18.03
N PRO A 163 -8.93 20.68 -18.48
CA PRO A 163 -7.55 21.17 -18.41
C PRO A 163 -7.03 21.40 -16.98
N ARG A 164 -7.91 21.36 -15.97
CA ARG A 164 -7.54 21.44 -14.56
C ARG A 164 -7.06 20.11 -14.00
N VAL A 165 -7.25 19.01 -14.70
CA VAL A 165 -6.67 17.73 -14.31
C VAL A 165 -5.16 17.78 -14.52
N LYS A 166 -4.38 17.66 -13.44
CA LYS A 166 -2.91 17.78 -13.45
C LYS A 166 -2.21 16.48 -13.13
N LEU A 167 -2.79 15.69 -12.26
CA LEU A 167 -2.20 14.44 -11.77
C LEU A 167 -3.21 13.30 -11.88
N LEU A 168 -2.67 12.08 -12.08
CA LEU A 168 -3.36 10.83 -11.82
C LEU A 168 -2.54 10.05 -10.80
N ILE A 169 -3.15 9.62 -9.68
CA ILE A 169 -2.50 8.74 -8.70
C ILE A 169 -2.86 7.30 -9.05
N LEU A 170 -1.88 6.58 -9.56
CA LEU A 170 -1.96 5.15 -9.86
C LEU A 170 -1.56 4.35 -8.61
N CYS A 171 -2.37 3.38 -8.21
CA CYS A 171 -2.03 2.40 -7.18
C CYS A 171 -1.64 1.07 -7.86
N ASN A 172 -0.37 0.65 -7.72
CA ASN A 172 0.14 -0.57 -8.39
C ASN A 172 1.21 -1.28 -7.56
N PRO A 173 0.94 -2.44 -6.95
CA PRO A 173 -0.33 -3.19 -6.88
C PRO A 173 -1.47 -2.40 -6.24
N HIS A 174 -2.70 -2.62 -6.72
CA HIS A 174 -3.87 -1.82 -6.36
C HIS A 174 -4.54 -2.29 -5.06
N ASN A 175 -4.47 -1.47 -4.03
CA ASN A 175 -5.16 -1.66 -2.77
C ASN A 175 -6.51 -0.91 -2.79
N PRO A 176 -7.68 -1.53 -2.54
CA PRO A 176 -7.84 -2.80 -1.81
C PRO A 176 -8.05 -4.04 -2.71
N VAL A 177 -8.21 -3.89 -4.02
CA VAL A 177 -8.71 -4.97 -4.90
C VAL A 177 -7.66 -6.04 -5.24
N GLY A 178 -6.40 -5.81 -4.84
CA GLY A 178 -5.32 -6.78 -4.99
C GLY A 178 -4.81 -6.96 -6.44
N ARG A 179 -5.14 -6.04 -7.37
CA ARG A 179 -4.68 -6.12 -8.76
C ARG A 179 -3.22 -5.71 -8.89
N GLU A 180 -2.45 -6.46 -9.65
CA GLU A 180 -1.23 -6.03 -10.32
C GLU A 180 -1.60 -5.72 -11.78
N TRP A 181 -1.39 -4.47 -12.23
CA TRP A 181 -1.79 -4.05 -13.56
C TRP A 181 -0.87 -4.62 -14.62
N HIS A 182 -1.45 -5.20 -15.67
CA HIS A 182 -0.66 -5.74 -16.77
C HIS A 182 -0.02 -4.63 -17.62
N LYS A 183 1.06 -4.98 -18.33
CA LYS A 183 1.81 -4.03 -19.15
C LYS A 183 0.92 -3.31 -20.16
N GLU A 184 -0.04 -4.01 -20.73
CA GLU A 184 -0.98 -3.49 -21.73
C GLU A 184 -1.91 -2.43 -21.10
N GLU A 185 -2.43 -2.69 -19.88
CA GLU A 185 -3.27 -1.75 -19.12
C GLU A 185 -2.46 -0.49 -18.74
N LEU A 186 -1.24 -0.68 -18.24
CA LEU A 186 -0.31 0.41 -17.89
C LEU A 186 0.11 1.23 -19.13
N SER A 187 0.32 0.58 -20.27
CA SER A 187 0.67 1.25 -21.51
C SER A 187 -0.47 2.12 -22.02
N MET A 188 -1.69 1.61 -22.03
CA MET A 188 -2.88 2.37 -22.41
C MET A 188 -3.11 3.56 -21.48
N LEU A 189 -3.00 3.37 -20.16
CA LEU A 189 -3.06 4.45 -19.17
C LEU A 189 -2.04 5.55 -19.44
N GLY A 190 -0.78 5.13 -19.68
CA GLY A 190 0.34 6.03 -19.93
C GLY A 190 0.17 6.85 -21.19
N GLU A 191 -0.24 6.22 -22.29
CA GLU A 191 -0.48 6.90 -23.57
C GLU A 191 -1.60 7.93 -23.45
N ILE A 192 -2.71 7.59 -22.79
CA ILE A 192 -3.81 8.51 -22.54
C ILE A 192 -3.34 9.70 -21.72
N CYS A 193 -2.69 9.48 -20.57
CA CYS A 193 -2.23 10.58 -19.71
C CYS A 193 -1.21 11.50 -20.39
N ILE A 194 -0.29 10.95 -21.18
CA ILE A 194 0.70 11.74 -21.94
C ILE A 194 0.02 12.63 -22.98
N ARG A 195 -0.98 12.13 -23.72
CA ARG A 195 -1.73 12.95 -24.70
C ARG A 195 -2.39 14.17 -24.06
N HIS A 196 -2.86 14.03 -22.82
CA HIS A 196 -3.48 15.10 -22.06
C HIS A 196 -2.51 15.89 -21.15
N ASN A 197 -1.19 15.60 -21.23
CA ASN A 197 -0.16 16.23 -20.41
C ASN A 197 -0.42 16.12 -18.89
N VAL A 198 -0.94 14.97 -18.43
CA VAL A 198 -1.22 14.67 -17.02
C VAL A 198 -0.11 13.79 -16.45
N ILE A 199 0.49 14.22 -15.35
CA ILE A 199 1.58 13.48 -14.67
C ILE A 199 1.01 12.27 -13.93
N ILE A 200 1.61 11.10 -14.10
CA ILE A 200 1.26 9.89 -13.37
C ILE A 200 2.12 9.79 -12.12
N VAL A 201 1.48 9.75 -10.96
CA VAL A 201 2.13 9.45 -9.68
C VAL A 201 1.85 7.99 -9.35
N SER A 202 2.82 7.12 -9.59
CA SER A 202 2.68 5.67 -9.36
C SER A 202 3.04 5.33 -7.92
N ASP A 203 2.05 4.97 -7.11
CA ASP A 203 2.26 4.40 -5.78
C ASP A 203 2.52 2.90 -5.90
N GLU A 204 3.79 2.52 -5.80
CA GLU A 204 4.29 1.16 -5.94
C GLU A 204 4.76 0.58 -4.59
N ILE A 205 4.19 1.06 -3.48
CA ILE A 205 4.59 0.66 -2.12
C ILE A 205 4.40 -0.84 -1.85
N HIS A 206 3.53 -1.52 -2.60
CA HIS A 206 3.25 -2.95 -2.49
C HIS A 206 4.00 -3.82 -3.52
N ALA A 207 4.87 -3.24 -4.34
CA ALA A 207 5.52 -3.88 -5.47
C ALA A 207 6.22 -5.21 -5.16
N ASP A 208 6.80 -5.36 -3.96
CA ASP A 208 7.47 -6.59 -3.52
C ASP A 208 6.52 -7.69 -3.03
N ILE A 209 5.26 -7.36 -2.75
CA ILE A 209 4.29 -8.29 -2.16
C ILE A 209 3.36 -8.81 -3.25
N LEU A 210 3.82 -9.85 -3.92
CA LEU A 210 3.09 -10.48 -5.03
C LEU A 210 2.89 -11.97 -4.76
N PHE A 211 1.78 -12.50 -5.30
CA PHE A 211 1.48 -13.92 -5.22
C PHE A 211 2.15 -14.70 -6.36
N GLU A 212 2.21 -16.01 -6.22
CA GLU A 212 2.91 -16.91 -7.13
C GLU A 212 2.52 -16.70 -8.60
N GLY A 213 3.53 -16.56 -9.46
CA GLY A 213 3.35 -16.37 -10.91
C GLY A 213 3.12 -14.92 -11.36
N VAL A 214 2.99 -13.98 -10.43
CA VAL A 214 2.81 -12.55 -10.74
C VAL A 214 4.16 -11.82 -10.65
N LYS A 215 4.38 -10.86 -11.56
CA LYS A 215 5.57 -9.99 -11.56
C LYS A 215 5.15 -8.53 -11.64
N HIS A 216 5.75 -7.72 -10.79
CA HIS A 216 5.59 -6.27 -10.86
C HIS A 216 6.35 -5.66 -12.03
N ILE A 217 5.71 -4.70 -12.67
CA ILE A 217 6.31 -3.87 -13.72
C ILE A 217 6.25 -2.42 -13.23
N PRO A 218 7.38 -1.83 -12.82
CA PRO A 218 7.40 -0.40 -12.47
C PRO A 218 6.90 0.43 -13.65
N PHE A 219 5.92 1.30 -13.43
CA PHE A 219 5.31 2.08 -14.50
C PHE A 219 6.35 2.83 -15.35
N ALA A 220 7.31 3.46 -14.69
CA ALA A 220 8.38 4.23 -15.35
C ALA A 220 9.36 3.36 -16.15
N SER A 221 9.42 2.04 -15.92
CA SER A 221 10.32 1.13 -16.65
C SER A 221 9.81 0.74 -18.03
N ILE A 222 8.52 0.95 -18.31
CA ILE A 222 7.88 0.48 -19.56
C ILE A 222 8.44 1.19 -20.79
N SER A 223 8.67 2.49 -20.69
CA SER A 223 9.28 3.27 -21.78
C SER A 223 9.95 4.57 -21.29
N PRO A 224 10.90 5.15 -22.06
CA PRO A 224 11.48 6.47 -21.72
C PRO A 224 10.42 7.59 -21.65
N ALA A 225 9.36 7.53 -22.45
CA ALA A 225 8.28 8.51 -22.41
C ALA A 225 7.51 8.44 -21.10
N PHE A 226 7.20 7.23 -20.62
CA PHE A 226 6.52 7.01 -19.34
C PHE A 226 7.40 7.41 -18.16
N ALA A 227 8.70 7.07 -18.20
CA ALA A 227 9.67 7.53 -17.22
C ALA A 227 9.69 9.07 -17.11
N HIS A 228 9.65 9.77 -18.24
CA HIS A 228 9.69 11.24 -18.27
C HIS A 228 8.39 11.90 -17.77
N HIS A 229 7.25 11.20 -17.86
CA HIS A 229 5.91 11.70 -17.47
C HIS A 229 5.40 11.11 -16.14
N SER A 230 6.25 10.44 -15.37
CA SER A 230 5.82 9.83 -14.12
C SER A 230 6.74 10.15 -12.95
N ILE A 231 6.19 9.89 -11.76
CA ILE A 231 6.86 9.94 -10.47
C ILE A 231 6.53 8.62 -9.77
N THR A 232 7.53 7.82 -9.40
CA THR A 232 7.32 6.56 -8.70
C THR A 232 7.55 6.72 -7.20
N CYS A 233 6.60 6.26 -6.38
CA CYS A 233 6.67 6.26 -4.93
C CYS A 233 6.85 4.83 -4.42
N THR A 234 7.93 4.54 -3.71
CA THR A 234 8.21 3.23 -3.12
C THR A 234 8.76 3.34 -1.71
N ALA A 235 8.66 2.27 -0.93
CA ALA A 235 9.18 2.23 0.43
C ALA A 235 9.40 0.79 0.91
N PRO A 236 10.35 0.54 1.82
CA PRO A 236 10.52 -0.77 2.44
C PRO A 236 9.44 -1.08 3.49
N SER A 237 8.52 -0.13 3.74
CA SER A 237 7.60 -0.18 4.87
C SER A 237 6.57 -1.31 4.78
N LYS A 238 6.05 -1.62 3.59
CA LYS A 238 5.14 -2.75 3.37
C LYS A 238 5.89 -4.05 3.18
N THR A 239 7.02 -4.01 2.48
CA THR A 239 7.87 -5.16 2.20
C THR A 239 8.44 -5.80 3.48
N PHE A 240 8.91 -4.97 4.42
CA PHE A 240 9.66 -5.41 5.61
C PHE A 240 9.03 -5.02 6.95
N ASN A 241 7.76 -4.58 6.94
CA ASN A 241 7.02 -4.16 8.14
C ASN A 241 7.67 -2.98 8.89
N LEU A 242 8.05 -1.91 8.18
CA LEU A 242 8.81 -0.77 8.69
C LEU A 242 8.03 0.56 8.69
N ALA A 243 6.71 0.54 8.65
CA ALA A 243 5.88 1.75 8.48
C ALA A 243 6.14 2.82 9.58
N GLY A 244 6.41 2.39 10.81
CA GLY A 244 6.72 3.28 11.93
C GLY A 244 8.05 4.03 11.81
N LEU A 245 8.95 3.60 10.92
CA LEU A 245 10.28 4.21 10.75
C LEU A 245 10.30 5.39 9.78
N LYS A 246 9.18 5.69 9.13
CA LYS A 246 8.96 6.90 8.32
C LYS A 246 10.06 7.14 7.29
N THR A 247 10.25 6.17 6.38
CA THR A 247 11.22 6.28 5.28
C THR A 247 10.62 5.76 3.97
N SER A 248 10.82 6.51 2.90
CA SER A 248 10.40 6.15 1.54
C SER A 248 11.33 6.77 0.50
N THR A 249 11.29 6.24 -0.70
CA THR A 249 12.05 6.70 -1.85
C THR A 249 11.10 7.14 -2.96
N ILE A 250 11.34 8.33 -3.49
CA ILE A 250 10.58 8.86 -4.61
C ILE A 250 11.53 8.96 -5.80
N ILE A 251 11.15 8.37 -6.92
CA ILE A 251 12.01 8.22 -8.09
C ILE A 251 11.52 9.15 -9.20
N PHE A 252 12.40 10.03 -9.65
CA PHE A 252 12.15 11.04 -10.66
C PHE A 252 13.11 10.89 -11.85
N PRO A 253 12.79 10.11 -12.89
CA PRO A 253 13.61 10.08 -14.10
C PRO A 253 13.66 11.45 -14.82
N ASN A 254 12.64 12.30 -14.61
CA ASN A 254 12.60 13.67 -15.12
C ASN A 254 13.28 14.64 -14.13
N ASN A 255 14.45 15.17 -14.50
CA ASN A 255 15.23 16.08 -13.66
C ASN A 255 14.49 17.40 -13.33
N LYS A 256 13.58 17.88 -14.20
CA LYS A 256 12.75 19.05 -13.89
C LYS A 256 11.80 18.73 -12.73
N TYR A 257 11.16 17.57 -12.75
CA TYR A 257 10.27 17.13 -11.66
C TYR A 257 11.06 16.93 -10.35
N TYR A 258 12.23 16.31 -10.43
CA TYR A 258 13.14 16.15 -9.30
C TYR A 258 13.44 17.47 -8.60
N LYS A 259 13.82 18.50 -9.37
CA LYS A 259 14.13 19.84 -8.82
C LYS A 259 12.92 20.51 -8.18
N ILE A 260 11.75 20.47 -8.84
CA ILE A 260 10.50 21.04 -8.31
C ILE A 260 10.14 20.39 -6.98
N TYR A 261 10.19 19.05 -6.91
CA TYR A 261 9.90 18.30 -5.70
C TYR A 261 10.85 18.65 -4.55
N ASN A 262 12.18 18.63 -4.80
CA ASN A 262 13.15 18.91 -3.75
C ASN A 262 13.06 20.35 -3.24
N ASN A 263 12.80 21.34 -4.08
CA ASN A 263 12.55 22.71 -3.63
C ASN A 263 11.34 22.79 -2.69
N THR A 264 10.28 22.03 -2.96
CA THR A 264 9.11 21.96 -2.09
C THR A 264 9.43 21.22 -0.77
N LEU A 265 10.18 20.12 -0.85
CA LEU A 265 10.62 19.34 0.30
C LEU A 265 11.50 20.19 1.25
N ASP A 266 12.47 20.94 0.67
CA ASP A 266 13.36 21.84 1.40
C ASP A 266 12.59 22.98 2.07
N ALA A 267 11.63 23.58 1.37
CA ALA A 267 10.76 24.64 1.91
C ALA A 267 9.92 24.15 3.10
N LEU A 268 9.62 22.86 3.18
CA LEU A 268 8.91 22.22 4.29
C LEU A 268 9.85 21.71 5.39
N HIS A 269 11.17 21.81 5.21
CA HIS A 269 12.19 21.25 6.10
C HIS A 269 12.02 19.75 6.39
N LEU A 270 11.61 18.98 5.38
CA LEU A 270 11.37 17.53 5.45
C LEU A 270 12.45 16.72 4.70
N ASP A 271 13.58 17.31 4.39
CA ASP A 271 14.63 16.75 3.53
C ASP A 271 15.51 15.67 4.20
N ARG A 272 15.33 15.40 5.51
CA ARG A 272 16.18 14.50 6.28
C ARG A 272 15.46 13.27 6.81
N ASN A 273 16.11 12.11 6.70
CA ASN A 273 15.66 10.87 7.31
C ASN A 273 15.83 10.92 8.84
N SER A 274 15.00 10.16 9.56
CA SER A 274 15.36 9.76 10.92
C SER A 274 16.56 8.82 10.89
N VAL A 275 17.38 8.81 11.95
CA VAL A 275 18.53 7.89 12.09
C VAL A 275 18.11 6.45 11.86
N PHE A 276 17.01 6.02 12.51
CA PHE A 276 16.52 4.65 12.42
C PHE A 276 15.94 4.31 11.06
N GLY A 277 15.21 5.24 10.43
CA GLY A 277 14.68 5.04 9.07
C GLY A 277 15.79 4.87 8.02
N LEU A 278 16.89 5.61 8.17
CA LEU A 278 18.03 5.52 7.26
C LEU A 278 18.71 4.14 7.34
N VAL A 279 19.13 3.72 8.54
CA VAL A 279 19.83 2.43 8.70
C VAL A 279 18.92 1.23 8.43
N ALA A 280 17.63 1.36 8.72
CA ALA A 280 16.65 0.30 8.48
C ALA A 280 16.41 0.07 6.99
N LEU A 281 16.26 1.14 6.18
CA LEU A 281 16.09 1.01 4.73
C LEU A 281 17.32 0.35 4.10
N GLU A 282 18.53 0.82 4.43
CA GLU A 282 19.75 0.24 3.89
C GLU A 282 19.88 -1.25 4.26
N ALA A 283 19.68 -1.60 5.53
CA ALA A 283 19.74 -2.98 5.98
C ALA A 283 18.65 -3.87 5.35
N ALA A 284 17.45 -3.34 5.17
CA ALA A 284 16.33 -4.06 4.56
C ALA A 284 16.63 -4.43 3.10
N TYR A 285 17.04 -3.48 2.28
CA TYR A 285 17.31 -3.74 0.87
C TYR A 285 18.58 -4.56 0.64
N ARG A 286 19.62 -4.41 1.49
CA ARG A 286 20.84 -5.21 1.35
C ARG A 286 20.72 -6.64 1.84
N TYR A 287 19.96 -6.87 2.91
CA TYR A 287 20.01 -8.14 3.65
C TYR A 287 18.63 -8.75 3.92
N GLY A 288 17.54 -8.11 3.49
CA GLY A 288 16.18 -8.55 3.81
C GLY A 288 15.59 -9.56 2.84
N GLU A 289 16.22 -9.84 1.70
CA GLU A 289 15.67 -10.66 0.64
C GLU A 289 15.27 -12.07 1.10
N GLU A 290 16.15 -12.77 1.83
CA GLU A 290 15.86 -14.12 2.34
C GLU A 290 14.62 -14.15 3.25
N TRP A 291 14.41 -13.09 4.03
CA TRP A 291 13.22 -12.94 4.85
C TRP A 291 11.98 -12.71 3.99
N LEU A 292 12.09 -11.86 2.97
CA LEU A 292 10.99 -11.57 2.05
C LEU A 292 10.53 -12.82 1.29
N GLU A 293 11.45 -13.62 0.74
CA GLU A 293 11.09 -14.84 0.02
C GLU A 293 10.37 -15.86 0.94
N GLN A 294 10.82 -15.99 2.20
CA GLN A 294 10.12 -16.82 3.19
C GLN A 294 8.73 -16.24 3.55
N LEU A 295 8.62 -14.90 3.69
CA LEU A 295 7.35 -14.23 3.91
C LEU A 295 6.38 -14.48 2.76
N LEU A 296 6.81 -14.31 1.51
CA LEU A 296 5.98 -14.52 0.32
C LEU A 296 5.48 -15.96 0.25
N SER A 297 6.32 -16.93 0.55
CA SER A 297 5.90 -18.34 0.65
C SER A 297 4.82 -18.53 1.71
N TYR A 298 5.00 -17.95 2.90
CA TYR A 298 4.03 -18.03 3.99
C TYR A 298 2.70 -17.35 3.66
N LEU A 299 2.75 -16.17 3.03
CA LEU A 299 1.55 -15.44 2.56
C LEU A 299 0.79 -16.22 1.48
N ASN A 300 1.51 -16.87 0.55
CA ASN A 300 0.88 -17.75 -0.45
C ASN A 300 0.13 -18.92 0.21
N GLU A 301 0.71 -19.52 1.25
CA GLU A 301 0.04 -20.59 2.01
C GLU A 301 -1.19 -20.05 2.78
N ASN A 302 -1.07 -18.86 3.39
CA ASN A 302 -2.20 -18.20 4.05
C ASN A 302 -3.34 -17.91 3.05
N LEU A 303 -3.01 -17.41 1.86
CA LEU A 303 -4.00 -17.13 0.82
C LEU A 303 -4.70 -18.42 0.35
N ARG A 304 -3.94 -19.49 0.05
CA ARG A 304 -4.53 -20.77 -0.38
C ARG A 304 -5.48 -21.32 0.69
N PHE A 305 -5.05 -21.27 1.95
CA PHE A 305 -5.87 -21.71 3.07
C PHE A 305 -7.15 -20.88 3.19
N LEU A 306 -7.04 -19.55 3.17
CA LEU A 306 -8.16 -18.63 3.24
C LEU A 306 -9.16 -18.87 2.11
N MET A 307 -8.70 -18.95 0.85
CA MET A 307 -9.58 -19.17 -0.30
C MET A 307 -10.37 -20.47 -0.17
N LYS A 308 -9.69 -21.58 0.19
CA LYS A 308 -10.35 -22.86 0.41
C LYS A 308 -11.37 -22.79 1.56
N TYR A 309 -11.02 -22.11 2.65
CA TYR A 309 -11.91 -21.97 3.80
C TYR A 309 -13.20 -21.22 3.47
N PHE A 310 -13.11 -20.10 2.76
CA PHE A 310 -14.29 -19.35 2.33
C PHE A 310 -15.15 -20.15 1.35
N GLU A 311 -14.56 -20.83 0.37
CA GLU A 311 -15.27 -21.65 -0.59
C GLU A 311 -16.07 -22.77 0.09
N GLU A 312 -15.44 -23.48 1.04
CA GLU A 312 -16.05 -24.65 1.69
C GLU A 312 -16.98 -24.29 2.86
N ARG A 313 -16.68 -23.21 3.61
CA ARG A 313 -17.31 -22.92 4.90
C ARG A 313 -18.13 -21.64 4.93
N ILE A 314 -17.79 -20.64 4.11
CA ILE A 314 -18.45 -19.31 4.12
C ILE A 314 -18.81 -18.89 2.69
N PRO A 315 -19.54 -19.68 1.91
CA PRO A 315 -19.77 -19.42 0.48
C PRO A 315 -20.55 -18.13 0.17
N LYS A 316 -21.20 -17.53 1.18
CA LYS A 316 -21.86 -16.22 1.06
C LYS A 316 -20.90 -15.04 0.98
N ILE A 317 -19.63 -15.21 1.34
CA ILE A 317 -18.57 -14.20 1.17
C ILE A 317 -17.61 -14.68 0.10
N LYS A 318 -17.45 -13.90 -0.98
CA LYS A 318 -16.56 -14.26 -2.07
C LYS A 318 -15.22 -13.51 -1.95
N ILE A 319 -14.13 -14.23 -2.20
CA ILE A 319 -12.81 -13.63 -2.26
C ILE A 319 -12.57 -13.10 -3.67
N ILE A 320 -12.23 -11.82 -3.78
CA ILE A 320 -11.66 -11.31 -5.02
C ILE A 320 -10.19 -11.75 -5.02
N LYS A 321 -9.85 -12.67 -5.95
CA LYS A 321 -8.51 -13.27 -5.99
C LYS A 321 -7.44 -12.20 -6.20
N PRO A 322 -6.55 -11.98 -5.22
CA PRO A 322 -5.51 -10.99 -5.35
C PRO A 322 -4.35 -11.49 -6.21
N GLU A 323 -3.69 -10.57 -6.89
CA GLU A 323 -2.43 -10.76 -7.59
C GLU A 323 -1.26 -10.23 -6.76
N GLY A 324 -1.53 -9.25 -5.88
CA GLY A 324 -0.54 -8.65 -4.96
C GLY A 324 -1.16 -8.11 -3.69
N THR A 325 -0.31 -7.58 -2.83
CA THR A 325 -0.59 -7.15 -1.45
C THR A 325 -0.87 -8.34 -0.50
N TYR A 326 -0.91 -8.08 0.81
CA TYR A 326 -1.41 -9.03 1.81
C TYR A 326 -2.80 -8.64 2.34
N LEU A 327 -3.53 -7.87 1.53
CA LEU A 327 -4.84 -7.31 1.86
C LEU A 327 -5.87 -7.97 0.94
N ILE A 328 -6.83 -8.64 1.54
CA ILE A 328 -7.82 -9.44 0.81
C ILE A 328 -9.14 -8.68 0.75
N TRP A 329 -9.67 -8.54 -0.46
CA TRP A 329 -10.94 -7.88 -0.72
C TRP A 329 -12.06 -8.91 -0.70
N LEU A 330 -12.98 -8.78 0.27
CA LEU A 330 -14.08 -9.69 0.55
C LEU A 330 -15.38 -9.10 0.00
N ASP A 331 -16.02 -9.76 -0.94
CA ASP A 331 -17.37 -9.44 -1.41
C ASP A 331 -18.40 -10.04 -0.45
N CYS A 332 -18.94 -9.20 0.41
CA CYS A 332 -19.92 -9.57 1.43
C CYS A 332 -21.38 -9.30 1.01
N ARG A 333 -21.64 -8.87 -0.24
CA ARG A 333 -22.97 -8.43 -0.71
C ARG A 333 -24.04 -9.51 -0.59
N GLN A 334 -23.66 -10.80 -0.69
CA GLN A 334 -24.62 -11.91 -0.52
C GLN A 334 -25.10 -12.10 0.93
N LEU A 335 -24.50 -11.41 1.91
CA LEU A 335 -25.04 -11.38 3.28
C LEU A 335 -26.32 -10.53 3.38
N GLY A 336 -26.61 -9.68 2.40
CA GLY A 336 -27.80 -8.84 2.37
C GLY A 336 -27.81 -7.70 3.39
N LEU A 337 -26.64 -7.36 3.95
CA LEU A 337 -26.46 -6.28 4.93
C LEU A 337 -26.11 -4.96 4.21
N ASN A 338 -26.65 -3.85 4.69
CA ASN A 338 -26.14 -2.54 4.27
C ASN A 338 -24.77 -2.27 4.90
N THR A 339 -24.08 -1.21 4.45
CA THR A 339 -22.71 -0.88 4.88
C THR A 339 -22.56 -0.79 6.41
N LYS A 340 -23.48 -0.08 7.08
CA LYS A 340 -23.44 0.11 8.54
C LYS A 340 -23.67 -1.21 9.28
N ASP A 341 -24.62 -2.00 8.83
CA ASP A 341 -24.96 -3.28 9.44
C ASP A 341 -23.85 -4.32 9.20
N LEU A 342 -23.19 -4.28 8.02
CA LEU A 342 -22.05 -5.14 7.70
C LEU A 342 -20.87 -4.87 8.64
N ASN A 343 -20.51 -3.59 8.85
CA ASN A 343 -19.46 -3.22 9.78
C ASN A 343 -19.80 -3.67 11.21
N GLY A 344 -21.03 -3.35 11.68
CA GLY A 344 -21.52 -3.78 12.99
C GLY A 344 -21.55 -5.29 13.15
N PHE A 345 -21.86 -6.04 12.08
CA PHE A 345 -21.85 -7.50 12.07
C PHE A 345 -20.43 -8.04 12.28
N MET A 346 -19.45 -7.54 11.54
CA MET A 346 -18.05 -7.97 11.67
C MET A 346 -17.48 -7.65 13.06
N LEU A 347 -17.75 -6.44 13.58
CA LEU A 347 -17.25 -6.02 14.90
C LEU A 347 -17.93 -6.77 16.07
N ASN A 348 -19.28 -6.86 16.06
CA ASN A 348 -20.03 -7.27 17.25
C ASN A 348 -20.46 -8.75 17.22
N LYS A 349 -20.65 -9.34 16.03
CA LYS A 349 -21.06 -10.75 15.89
C LYS A 349 -19.85 -11.63 15.58
N ALA A 350 -19.06 -11.29 14.57
CA ALA A 350 -17.85 -12.02 14.26
C ALA A 350 -16.67 -11.67 15.20
N ARG A 351 -16.69 -10.51 15.85
CA ARG A 351 -15.60 -9.98 16.70
C ARG A 351 -14.26 -9.93 15.98
N VAL A 352 -14.31 -9.50 14.73
CA VAL A 352 -13.14 -9.28 13.87
C VAL A 352 -13.21 -7.86 13.31
N ALA A 353 -12.20 -7.03 13.60
CA ALA A 353 -12.07 -5.71 13.03
C ALA A 353 -11.45 -5.79 11.64
N LEU A 354 -12.18 -5.36 10.63
CA LEU A 354 -11.77 -5.27 9.22
C LEU A 354 -11.93 -3.82 8.76
N ASP A 355 -11.25 -3.43 7.66
CA ASP A 355 -11.56 -2.15 7.04
C ASP A 355 -12.89 -2.24 6.30
N ASP A 356 -13.75 -1.24 6.54
CA ASP A 356 -15.00 -1.08 5.80
C ASP A 356 -14.71 -0.72 4.34
N GLY A 357 -15.32 -1.45 3.42
CA GLY A 357 -15.12 -1.22 1.99
C GLY A 357 -15.55 0.18 1.53
N TYR A 358 -16.53 0.77 2.16
CA TYR A 358 -16.97 2.14 1.89
C TYR A 358 -15.85 3.20 2.09
N TRP A 359 -14.88 2.95 2.95
CA TRP A 359 -13.76 3.87 3.12
C TRP A 359 -12.93 4.06 1.84
N PHE A 360 -12.92 3.06 0.97
CA PHE A 360 -12.18 3.06 -0.30
C PHE A 360 -12.95 3.73 -1.46
N GLY A 361 -14.07 4.36 -1.15
CA GLY A 361 -15.01 4.96 -2.09
C GLY A 361 -16.34 4.20 -2.10
N THR A 362 -17.39 4.83 -2.64
CA THR A 362 -18.76 4.26 -2.72
C THR A 362 -18.81 2.93 -3.48
N GLN A 363 -17.84 2.68 -4.38
CA GLN A 363 -17.68 1.42 -5.11
C GLN A 363 -17.29 0.23 -4.21
N GLY A 364 -16.86 0.51 -2.98
CA GLY A 364 -16.54 -0.50 -1.96
C GLY A 364 -17.73 -0.88 -1.06
N GLU A 365 -18.93 -0.33 -1.28
CA GLU A 365 -20.11 -0.71 -0.50
C GLU A 365 -20.41 -2.20 -0.59
N GLY A 366 -20.65 -2.83 0.56
CA GLY A 366 -20.88 -4.27 0.67
C GLY A 366 -19.62 -5.14 0.62
N PHE A 367 -18.43 -4.51 0.58
CA PHE A 367 -17.14 -5.19 0.68
C PHE A 367 -16.46 -4.92 2.02
N MET A 368 -15.49 -5.77 2.38
CA MET A 368 -14.59 -5.58 3.52
C MET A 368 -13.15 -5.91 3.10
N ARG A 369 -12.15 -5.27 3.73
CA ARG A 369 -10.74 -5.59 3.49
C ARG A 369 -10.13 -6.28 4.70
N MET A 370 -9.56 -7.47 4.51
CA MET A 370 -8.88 -8.27 5.53
C MET A 370 -7.37 -8.29 5.30
N ASN A 371 -6.58 -8.08 6.34
CA ASN A 371 -5.13 -8.27 6.34
C ASN A 371 -4.79 -9.71 6.74
N ILE A 372 -4.06 -10.45 5.88
CA ILE A 372 -3.64 -11.84 6.12
C ILE A 372 -2.15 -11.98 6.48
N ALA A 373 -1.43 -10.87 6.66
CA ALA A 373 -0.04 -10.90 7.11
C ALA A 373 0.04 -11.11 8.64
N CYS A 374 -0.42 -12.27 9.07
CA CYS A 374 -0.48 -12.72 10.46
C CYS A 374 -0.15 -14.22 10.55
N PRO A 375 0.21 -14.74 11.74
CA PRO A 375 0.36 -16.17 11.97
C PRO A 375 -0.87 -16.97 11.54
N ARG A 376 -0.65 -18.19 11.04
CA ARG A 376 -1.73 -19.08 10.59
C ARG A 376 -2.82 -19.27 11.65
N SER A 377 -2.44 -19.42 12.92
CA SER A 377 -3.38 -19.57 14.04
C SER A 377 -4.30 -18.36 14.21
N VAL A 378 -3.78 -17.14 13.98
CA VAL A 378 -4.56 -15.90 14.04
C VAL A 378 -5.54 -15.84 12.87
N LEU A 379 -5.09 -16.20 11.65
CA LEU A 379 -5.95 -16.27 10.48
C LEU A 379 -7.09 -17.29 10.68
N GLU A 380 -6.77 -18.50 11.16
CA GLU A 380 -7.76 -19.53 11.44
C GLU A 380 -8.81 -19.09 12.46
N GLU A 381 -8.39 -18.41 13.52
CA GLU A 381 -9.30 -17.87 14.53
C GLU A 381 -10.24 -16.82 13.93
N GLY A 382 -9.71 -15.89 13.14
CA GLY A 382 -10.54 -14.89 12.44
C GLY A 382 -11.58 -15.52 11.51
N LEU A 383 -11.19 -16.54 10.75
CA LEU A 383 -12.09 -17.24 9.84
C LEU A 383 -13.17 -18.04 10.60
N LYS A 384 -12.83 -18.72 11.70
CA LYS A 384 -13.81 -19.44 12.56
C LYS A 384 -14.84 -18.48 13.16
N ARG A 385 -14.42 -17.29 13.59
CA ARG A 385 -15.32 -16.27 14.12
C ARG A 385 -16.31 -15.77 13.07
N ILE A 386 -15.82 -15.49 11.85
CA ILE A 386 -16.67 -15.06 10.73
C ILE A 386 -17.64 -16.19 10.34
N GLU A 387 -17.17 -17.45 10.23
CA GLU A 387 -18.01 -18.62 9.96
C GLU A 387 -19.13 -18.75 10.99
N GLY A 388 -18.77 -18.71 12.28
CA GLY A 388 -19.75 -18.81 13.37
C GLY A 388 -20.80 -17.71 13.32
N ALA A 389 -20.39 -16.47 13.02
CA ALA A 389 -21.32 -15.35 12.88
C ALA A 389 -22.25 -15.51 11.66
N VAL A 390 -21.72 -15.91 10.51
CA VAL A 390 -22.51 -16.10 9.26
C VAL A 390 -23.50 -17.25 9.39
N ASN A 391 -23.14 -18.34 10.08
CA ASN A 391 -24.02 -19.49 10.29
C ASN A 391 -25.16 -19.21 11.28
N ASN A 392 -25.04 -18.15 12.10
CA ASN A 392 -26.03 -17.71 13.07
C ASN A 392 -26.85 -16.49 12.58
N MET A 393 -26.77 -16.14 11.30
CA MET A 393 -27.63 -15.15 10.64
C MET A 393 -28.99 -15.79 10.30
#